data_53932d83b68c164b6c562fa543b39be4
#
_entry.id   53932d83b68c164b6c562fa543b39be4
#
_cell.length_a   1.000
_cell.length_b   1.000
_cell.length_c   1.000
_cell.angle_alpha   90.00
_cell.angle_beta   90.00
_cell.angle_gamma   90.00
#
_symmetry.space_group_name_H-M   'P 1'
#
loop_
_entity.id
_entity.type
_entity.pdbx_description
1 polymer ?
#
loop_
_entity_poly.entity_id
_entity_poly.type
_entity_poly.pdbx_seq_one_letter_code
_entity_poly.pdbx_strand_id
1 'polypeptide(L)'
;MKKNLELEKQILAKLMIDADLLLENELSEQDFVNPTHKKLLQAIKDSGSNLALIQSKFVEEEQDYILEIAAMLMTSGRKENYAELKRLTEVRRLETILKGLQMAIDDDQSLDLIYEKIAQFDKQEIQVADMKEVLVEIVAELTGTVTAIYHPTGYTKLDKYLRWFTPGQLNIIAARPSIGKTMVAMNFLLKQTEADKKIALFSLEMTNKEISQRILARNSGMPVDQMNKTATPEQLERVNTAMIKLEAQLKNLTLIDSVYTLPQITRMIKYLHKKSWLDLVYIDYLQIFDIKGDNRNLEIGKITRTLKKLAKDLQISIILLSQLNRSLETRGDQDPKLSDLRDSGSIEQDADIVLMLGRDLEYEPETMKVFIRKNRNWSLWEVELVCKPASMQIGN
;
A
#
# COMPACT_ATOMS: atom_id res chain seq x y z
N MET A 1 11.27 -32.80 2.71
CA MET A 1 9.85 -32.59 3.10
C MET A 1 9.65 -33.13 4.50
N LYS A 2 9.43 -32.29 5.52
CA LYS A 2 9.06 -32.78 6.85
C LYS A 2 7.60 -33.19 6.84
N LYS A 3 7.33 -34.50 6.82
CA LYS A 3 6.00 -35.08 6.97
C LYS A 3 5.80 -35.34 8.46
N ASN A 4 4.89 -34.65 9.10
CA ASN A 4 4.45 -35.00 10.44
C ASN A 4 3.07 -35.64 10.36
N LEU A 5 3.03 -36.88 9.88
CA LEU A 5 1.79 -37.65 9.69
C LEU A 5 1.08 -37.91 11.02
N GLU A 6 1.82 -38.03 12.10
CA GLU A 6 1.28 -38.23 13.43
C GLU A 6 0.49 -37.00 13.91
N LEU A 7 1.02 -35.79 13.65
CA LEU A 7 0.32 -34.56 13.95
C LEU A 7 -0.98 -34.42 13.14
N GLU A 8 -0.95 -34.80 11.85
CA GLU A 8 -2.14 -34.81 11.01
C GLU A 8 -3.22 -35.75 11.57
N LYS A 9 -2.83 -36.99 11.98
CA LYS A 9 -3.75 -37.97 12.60
C LYS A 9 -4.37 -37.40 13.89
N GLN A 10 -3.57 -36.81 14.77
CA GLN A 10 -4.04 -36.22 16.03
C GLN A 10 -5.06 -35.12 15.83
N ILE A 11 -4.86 -34.26 14.80
CA ILE A 11 -5.78 -33.18 14.48
C ILE A 11 -7.08 -33.75 13.89
N LEU A 12 -7.00 -34.68 12.93
CA LEU A 12 -8.15 -35.34 12.35
C LEU A 12 -9.00 -36.09 13.37
N ALA A 13 -8.33 -36.79 14.31
CA ALA A 13 -9.01 -37.43 15.42
C ALA A 13 -9.91 -36.45 16.19
N LYS A 14 -9.41 -35.25 16.49
CA LYS A 14 -10.19 -34.20 17.17
C LYS A 14 -11.34 -33.67 16.33
N LEU A 15 -11.09 -33.39 15.04
CA LEU A 15 -12.13 -32.92 14.13
C LEU A 15 -13.28 -33.92 13.96
N MET A 16 -13.01 -35.23 14.15
CA MET A 16 -14.03 -36.28 14.16
C MET A 16 -14.94 -36.21 15.37
N ILE A 17 -14.51 -35.58 16.49
CA ILE A 17 -15.35 -35.33 17.66
C ILE A 17 -16.07 -34.00 17.54
N ASP A 18 -15.34 -32.97 17.13
CA ASP A 18 -15.78 -31.59 17.11
C ASP A 18 -15.37 -30.96 15.76
N ALA A 19 -16.29 -31.01 14.81
CA ALA A 19 -16.08 -30.48 13.45
C ALA A 19 -16.00 -28.94 13.43
N ASP A 20 -16.52 -28.23 14.44
CA ASP A 20 -16.49 -26.77 14.51
C ASP A 20 -15.05 -26.24 14.67
N LEU A 21 -14.16 -27.04 15.26
CA LEU A 21 -12.73 -26.77 15.34
C LEU A 21 -12.08 -26.57 13.96
N LEU A 22 -12.72 -27.03 12.90
CA LEU A 22 -12.25 -26.86 11.54
C LEU A 22 -12.37 -25.40 11.09
N LEU A 23 -13.47 -24.73 11.45
CA LEU A 23 -13.69 -23.30 11.19
C LEU A 23 -12.88 -22.45 12.14
N GLU A 24 -12.85 -22.78 13.43
CA GLU A 24 -12.08 -22.03 14.45
C GLU A 24 -10.58 -21.98 14.14
N ASN A 25 -10.03 -23.01 13.49
CA ASN A 25 -8.60 -23.09 13.19
C ASN A 25 -8.32 -22.90 11.68
N GLU A 26 -9.29 -22.51 10.87
CA GLU A 26 -9.16 -22.24 9.42
C GLU A 26 -8.45 -23.37 8.65
N LEU A 27 -8.76 -24.63 8.94
CA LEU A 27 -8.10 -25.78 8.34
C LEU A 27 -8.60 -26.06 6.92
N SER A 28 -7.67 -26.35 6.03
CA SER A 28 -7.91 -26.68 4.62
C SER A 28 -7.17 -27.95 4.20
N GLU A 29 -7.50 -28.50 3.02
CA GLU A 29 -6.78 -29.66 2.48
C GLU A 29 -5.28 -29.41 2.25
N GLN A 30 -4.88 -28.14 2.09
CA GLN A 30 -3.48 -27.77 1.89
C GLN A 30 -2.62 -27.99 3.15
N ASP A 31 -3.25 -28.03 4.32
CA ASP A 31 -2.59 -28.25 5.60
C ASP A 31 -2.14 -29.71 5.78
N PHE A 32 -2.74 -30.62 5.02
CA PHE A 32 -2.47 -32.05 5.09
C PHE A 32 -1.62 -32.55 3.91
N VAL A 33 -0.72 -33.49 4.16
CA VAL A 33 0.17 -34.07 3.13
C VAL A 33 -0.37 -35.40 2.63
N ASN A 34 -0.92 -36.23 3.54
CA ASN A 34 -1.42 -37.57 3.20
C ASN A 34 -2.73 -37.43 2.39
N PRO A 35 -2.85 -38.07 1.21
CA PRO A 35 -4.08 -38.06 0.42
C PRO A 35 -5.31 -38.58 1.18
N THR A 36 -5.15 -39.62 1.98
CA THR A 36 -6.23 -40.18 2.82
C THR A 36 -6.66 -39.21 3.90
N HIS A 37 -5.72 -38.43 4.48
CA HIS A 37 -6.03 -37.38 5.46
C HIS A 37 -6.82 -36.23 4.81
N LYS A 38 -6.49 -35.85 3.58
CA LYS A 38 -7.26 -34.84 2.82
C LYS A 38 -8.68 -35.30 2.57
N LYS A 39 -8.84 -36.56 2.11
CA LYS A 39 -10.12 -37.17 1.88
C LYS A 39 -10.95 -37.27 3.18
N LEU A 40 -10.29 -37.59 4.32
CA LEU A 40 -10.92 -37.65 5.63
C LEU A 40 -11.37 -36.26 6.09
N LEU A 41 -10.54 -35.22 5.90
CA LEU A 41 -10.92 -33.83 6.20
C LEU A 41 -12.16 -33.41 5.42
N GLN A 42 -12.22 -33.73 4.11
CA GLN A 42 -13.40 -33.45 3.28
C GLN A 42 -14.63 -34.23 3.76
N ALA A 43 -14.45 -35.50 4.13
CA ALA A 43 -15.53 -36.28 4.69
C ALA A 43 -16.09 -35.72 6.00
N ILE A 44 -15.23 -35.17 6.87
CA ILE A 44 -15.61 -34.48 8.11
C ILE A 44 -16.37 -33.18 7.76
N LYS A 45 -15.90 -32.38 6.80
CA LYS A 45 -16.61 -31.17 6.33
C LYS A 45 -18.04 -31.47 5.89
N ASP A 46 -18.22 -32.53 5.16
CA ASP A 46 -19.52 -32.91 4.57
C ASP A 46 -20.49 -33.57 5.57
N SER A 47 -19.95 -34.27 6.57
CA SER A 47 -20.73 -35.17 7.45
C SER A 47 -20.71 -34.72 8.93
N GLY A 48 -20.01 -33.65 9.24
CA GLY A 48 -19.76 -33.25 10.63
C GLY A 48 -19.00 -34.33 11.42
N SER A 49 -19.31 -34.46 12.70
CA SER A 49 -18.67 -35.43 13.61
C SER A 49 -19.36 -36.82 13.58
N ASN A 50 -20.13 -37.11 12.55
CA ASN A 50 -20.82 -38.43 12.45
C ASN A 50 -19.89 -39.50 11.87
N LEU A 51 -19.28 -40.29 12.76
CA LEU A 51 -18.29 -41.31 12.40
C LEU A 51 -18.82 -42.34 11.37
N ALA A 52 -20.08 -42.80 11.49
CA ALA A 52 -20.66 -43.77 10.58
C ALA A 52 -20.80 -43.20 9.14
N LEU A 53 -21.20 -41.96 9.02
CA LEU A 53 -21.27 -41.25 7.72
C LEU A 53 -19.87 -40.99 7.15
N ILE A 54 -18.91 -40.65 8.00
CA ILE A 54 -17.52 -40.46 7.57
C ILE A 54 -16.98 -41.78 7.01
N GLN A 55 -17.11 -42.88 7.75
CA GLN A 55 -16.62 -44.19 7.34
C GLN A 55 -17.26 -44.68 6.01
N SER A 56 -18.53 -44.42 5.79
CA SER A 56 -19.23 -44.85 4.56
C SER A 56 -18.66 -44.22 3.29
N LYS A 57 -17.84 -43.16 3.39
CA LYS A 57 -17.16 -42.49 2.26
C LYS A 57 -15.83 -43.15 1.88
N PHE A 58 -15.39 -44.17 2.60
CA PHE A 58 -14.11 -44.86 2.39
C PHE A 58 -14.29 -46.30 2.01
N VAL A 59 -13.35 -46.84 1.22
CA VAL A 59 -13.30 -48.24 0.89
C VAL A 59 -12.89 -49.06 2.13
N GLU A 60 -13.27 -50.36 2.13
CA GLU A 60 -13.09 -51.25 3.31
C GLU A 60 -11.67 -51.25 3.84
N GLU A 61 -10.66 -51.24 2.97
CA GLU A 61 -9.23 -51.20 3.33
C GLU A 61 -8.82 -49.90 4.02
N GLU A 62 -9.49 -48.79 3.75
CA GLU A 62 -9.22 -47.49 4.39
C GLU A 62 -9.96 -47.32 5.73
N GLN A 63 -11.04 -48.07 5.96
CA GLN A 63 -11.89 -47.92 7.15
C GLN A 63 -11.16 -48.27 8.44
N ASP A 64 -10.31 -49.29 8.42
CA ASP A 64 -9.49 -49.67 9.58
C ASP A 64 -8.53 -48.54 9.97
N TYR A 65 -7.93 -47.87 8.98
CA TYR A 65 -7.07 -46.73 9.21
C TYR A 65 -7.81 -45.50 9.78
N ILE A 66 -9.08 -45.32 9.33
CA ILE A 66 -9.93 -44.25 9.88
C ILE A 66 -10.29 -44.55 11.34
N LEU A 67 -10.56 -45.79 11.68
CA LEU A 67 -10.81 -46.24 13.06
C LEU A 67 -9.58 -46.11 13.94
N GLU A 68 -8.38 -46.37 13.42
CA GLU A 68 -7.11 -46.13 14.12
C GLU A 68 -6.99 -44.66 14.48
N ILE A 69 -7.25 -43.74 13.52
CA ILE A 69 -7.24 -42.31 13.78
C ILE A 69 -8.28 -41.90 14.83
N ALA A 70 -9.51 -42.44 14.72
CA ALA A 70 -10.57 -42.15 15.69
C ALA A 70 -10.21 -42.65 17.09
N ALA A 71 -9.50 -43.76 17.22
CA ALA A 71 -9.07 -44.32 18.50
C ALA A 71 -7.97 -43.50 19.20
N MET A 72 -7.26 -42.64 18.47
CA MET A 72 -6.23 -41.73 19.04
C MET A 72 -6.79 -40.63 19.96
N LEU A 73 -8.09 -40.58 20.14
CA LEU A 73 -8.84 -39.53 20.85
C LEU A 73 -8.46 -39.33 22.32
N MET A 74 -7.81 -40.32 22.93
CA MET A 74 -7.52 -40.29 24.37
C MET A 74 -6.25 -39.49 24.74
N THR A 75 -5.42 -39.07 23.77
CA THR A 75 -4.04 -38.68 24.12
C THR A 75 -3.62 -37.28 23.66
N SER A 76 -4.36 -36.57 22.80
CA SER A 76 -3.75 -35.36 22.27
C SER A 76 -4.72 -34.34 21.67
N GLY A 77 -4.31 -33.12 21.81
CA GLY A 77 -4.82 -31.98 21.06
C GLY A 77 -4.81 -30.70 21.85
N ARG A 78 -3.66 -30.09 21.95
CA ARG A 78 -3.51 -28.69 22.41
C ARG A 78 -3.68 -27.76 21.22
N LYS A 79 -4.06 -26.49 21.47
CA LYS A 79 -4.07 -25.41 20.44
C LYS A 79 -2.76 -25.31 19.68
N GLU A 80 -1.65 -25.64 20.33
CA GLU A 80 -0.30 -25.68 19.76
C GLU A 80 -0.16 -26.62 18.54
N ASN A 81 -0.95 -27.69 18.46
CA ASN A 81 -0.90 -28.63 17.33
C ASN A 81 -1.42 -28.01 16.03
N TYR A 82 -2.46 -27.19 16.08
CA TYR A 82 -3.00 -26.50 14.91
C TYR A 82 -2.02 -25.45 14.38
N ALA A 83 -1.41 -24.68 15.27
CA ALA A 83 -0.39 -23.69 14.92
C ALA A 83 0.84 -24.36 14.28
N GLU A 84 1.27 -25.52 14.78
CA GLU A 84 2.40 -26.26 14.20
C GLU A 84 2.05 -26.85 12.84
N LEU A 85 0.83 -27.35 12.63
CA LEU A 85 0.37 -27.81 11.31
C LEU A 85 0.39 -26.67 10.30
N LYS A 86 -0.17 -25.49 10.65
CA LYS A 86 -0.13 -24.30 9.81
C LYS A 86 1.30 -23.87 9.50
N ARG A 87 2.18 -23.86 10.50
CA ARG A 87 3.61 -23.57 10.31
C ARG A 87 4.27 -24.54 9.32
N LEU A 88 4.00 -25.83 9.42
CA LEU A 88 4.54 -26.82 8.49
C LEU A 88 3.98 -26.66 7.08
N THR A 89 2.73 -26.25 6.94
CA THR A 89 2.11 -25.93 5.64
C THR A 89 2.83 -24.76 4.98
N GLU A 90 3.10 -23.70 5.74
CA GLU A 90 3.79 -22.54 5.21
C GLU A 90 5.24 -22.87 4.84
N VAL A 91 5.95 -23.66 5.63
CA VAL A 91 7.30 -24.15 5.28
C VAL A 91 7.29 -24.93 3.96
N ARG A 92 6.32 -25.84 3.76
CA ARG A 92 6.17 -26.60 2.49
C ARG A 92 5.88 -25.69 1.29
N ARG A 93 5.05 -24.68 1.51
CA ARG A 93 4.76 -23.66 0.49
C ARG A 93 6.03 -22.90 0.11
N LEU A 94 6.82 -22.47 1.08
CA LEU A 94 8.11 -21.80 0.86
C LEU A 94 9.12 -22.70 0.13
N GLU A 95 9.22 -23.99 0.48
CA GLU A 95 10.06 -24.97 -0.24
C GLU A 95 9.66 -25.09 -1.71
N THR A 96 8.36 -25.08 -2.01
CA THR A 96 7.84 -25.17 -3.38
C THR A 96 8.18 -23.92 -4.17
N ILE A 97 8.05 -22.73 -3.54
CA ILE A 97 8.44 -21.44 -4.12
C ILE A 97 9.94 -21.44 -4.45
N LEU A 98 10.77 -21.83 -3.47
CA LEU A 98 12.23 -21.88 -3.66
C LEU A 98 12.63 -22.78 -4.82
N LYS A 99 12.02 -23.96 -4.97
CA LYS A 99 12.25 -24.85 -6.13
C LYS A 99 11.84 -24.18 -7.44
N GLY A 100 10.68 -23.55 -7.48
CA GLY A 100 10.20 -22.85 -8.67
C GLY A 100 11.10 -21.65 -9.06
N LEU A 101 11.66 -20.95 -8.07
CA LEU A 101 12.63 -19.87 -8.30
C LEU A 101 13.97 -20.41 -8.80
N GLN A 102 14.46 -21.51 -8.21
CA GLN A 102 15.69 -22.14 -8.66
C GLN A 102 15.58 -22.57 -10.13
N MET A 103 14.49 -23.22 -10.53
CA MET A 103 14.23 -23.56 -11.92
C MET A 103 14.21 -22.35 -12.85
N ALA A 104 13.60 -21.23 -12.41
CA ALA A 104 13.53 -20.01 -13.21
C ALA A 104 14.91 -19.34 -13.37
N ILE A 105 15.79 -19.48 -12.38
CA ILE A 105 17.20 -19.02 -12.45
C ILE A 105 18.00 -19.92 -13.38
N ASP A 106 17.86 -21.23 -13.25
CA ASP A 106 18.57 -22.21 -14.08
C ASP A 106 18.17 -22.11 -15.56
N ASP A 107 16.91 -21.70 -15.85
CA ASP A 107 16.39 -21.42 -17.20
C ASP A 107 16.74 -20.02 -17.73
N ASP A 108 17.61 -19.24 -17.05
CA ASP A 108 18.05 -17.88 -17.40
C ASP A 108 16.90 -16.89 -17.66
N GLN A 109 15.80 -17.04 -16.89
CA GLN A 109 14.63 -16.15 -16.99
C GLN A 109 14.99 -14.76 -16.45
N SER A 110 14.36 -13.72 -17.03
CA SER A 110 14.58 -12.33 -16.60
C SER A 110 14.20 -12.14 -15.11
N LEU A 111 14.94 -11.28 -14.41
CA LEU A 111 14.66 -10.94 -13.01
C LEU A 111 13.23 -10.47 -12.79
N ASP A 112 12.66 -9.73 -13.75
CA ASP A 112 11.28 -9.24 -13.65
C ASP A 112 10.28 -10.41 -13.65
N LEU A 113 10.50 -11.43 -14.47
CA LEU A 113 9.64 -12.62 -14.50
C LEU A 113 9.78 -13.45 -13.21
N ILE A 114 10.97 -13.51 -12.63
CA ILE A 114 11.22 -14.14 -11.34
C ILE A 114 10.45 -13.37 -10.23
N TYR A 115 10.49 -12.04 -10.24
CA TYR A 115 9.73 -11.21 -9.31
C TYR A 115 8.20 -11.35 -9.50
N GLU A 116 7.71 -11.47 -10.74
CA GLU A 116 6.29 -11.75 -10.98
C GLU A 116 5.87 -13.11 -10.41
N LYS A 117 6.69 -14.15 -10.58
CA LYS A 117 6.43 -15.46 -9.97
C LYS A 117 6.41 -15.38 -8.43
N ILE A 118 7.34 -14.65 -7.80
CA ILE A 118 7.31 -14.43 -6.35
C ILE A 118 6.00 -13.75 -5.93
N ALA A 119 5.58 -12.72 -6.67
CA ALA A 119 4.36 -11.98 -6.36
C ALA A 119 3.07 -12.83 -6.49
N GLN A 120 3.03 -13.81 -7.41
CA GLN A 120 1.90 -14.73 -7.56
C GLN A 120 1.73 -15.67 -6.36
N PHE A 121 2.80 -15.94 -5.60
CA PHE A 121 2.73 -16.75 -4.39
C PHE A 121 2.26 -15.98 -3.15
N ASP A 122 2.19 -14.66 -3.23
CA ASP A 122 1.62 -13.80 -2.19
C ASP A 122 0.07 -13.90 -2.29
N LYS A 123 -0.48 -15.05 -1.86
CA LYS A 123 -1.93 -15.25 -1.82
C LYS A 123 -2.50 -14.27 -0.80
N GLN A 124 -3.16 -13.24 -1.30
CA GLN A 124 -4.09 -12.45 -0.49
C GLN A 124 -5.24 -13.38 -0.08
N GLU A 125 -5.43 -13.55 1.21
CA GLU A 125 -6.67 -14.10 1.74
C GLU A 125 -7.82 -13.23 1.23
N ILE A 126 -8.82 -13.88 0.64
CA ILE A 126 -10.05 -13.17 0.23
C ILE A 126 -10.77 -12.87 1.54
N GLN A 127 -10.63 -11.65 2.03
CA GLN A 127 -11.45 -11.18 3.15
C GLN A 127 -12.88 -10.98 2.67
N VAL A 128 -13.75 -11.87 3.09
CA VAL A 128 -15.21 -11.70 2.93
C VAL A 128 -15.66 -10.88 4.15
N ALA A 129 -15.97 -9.61 3.94
CA ALA A 129 -16.47 -8.76 5.02
C ALA A 129 -17.90 -9.16 5.40
N ASP A 130 -18.17 -9.35 6.69
CA ASP A 130 -19.53 -9.41 7.19
C ASP A 130 -20.15 -8.00 7.15
N MET A 131 -21.21 -7.84 6.36
CA MET A 131 -21.90 -6.55 6.23
C MET A 131 -22.37 -6.01 7.59
N LYS A 132 -22.73 -6.87 8.53
CA LYS A 132 -23.16 -6.47 9.86
C LYS A 132 -22.00 -5.84 10.65
N GLU A 133 -20.81 -6.41 10.58
CA GLU A 133 -19.61 -5.85 11.22
C GLU A 133 -19.26 -4.49 10.63
N VAL A 134 -19.29 -4.36 9.30
CA VAL A 134 -19.04 -3.09 8.61
C VAL A 134 -20.06 -2.01 9.03
N LEU A 135 -21.34 -2.35 9.16
CA LEU A 135 -22.37 -1.40 9.62
C LEU A 135 -22.15 -0.99 11.08
N VAL A 136 -21.72 -1.91 11.94
CA VAL A 136 -21.40 -1.60 13.35
C VAL A 136 -20.20 -0.64 13.41
N GLU A 137 -19.19 -0.83 12.60
CA GLU A 137 -18.04 0.07 12.51
C GLU A 137 -18.45 1.48 12.08
N ILE A 138 -19.28 1.59 11.01
CA ILE A 138 -19.82 2.89 10.57
C ILE A 138 -20.60 3.59 11.68
N VAL A 139 -21.44 2.86 12.42
CA VAL A 139 -22.20 3.43 13.54
C VAL A 139 -21.25 3.88 14.66
N ALA A 140 -20.20 3.12 14.95
CA ALA A 140 -19.19 3.48 15.95
C ALA A 140 -18.43 4.77 15.57
N GLU A 141 -18.12 4.95 14.28
CA GLU A 141 -17.56 6.20 13.77
C GLU A 141 -18.54 7.38 13.88
N LEU A 142 -19.80 7.18 13.49
CA LEU A 142 -20.83 8.22 13.56
C LEU A 142 -21.15 8.66 15.00
N THR A 143 -21.05 7.75 15.96
CA THR A 143 -21.23 8.04 17.38
C THR A 143 -19.98 8.60 18.06
N GLY A 144 -18.83 8.67 17.34
CA GLY A 144 -17.55 9.09 17.89
C GLY A 144 -16.90 8.09 18.84
N THR A 145 -17.40 6.86 18.91
CA THR A 145 -16.82 5.78 19.72
C THR A 145 -15.51 5.29 19.12
N VAL A 146 -15.41 5.33 17.79
CA VAL A 146 -14.17 5.07 17.02
C VAL A 146 -13.87 6.30 16.18
N THR A 147 -12.61 6.70 16.13
CA THR A 147 -12.19 7.83 15.30
C THR A 147 -11.82 7.33 13.90
N ALA A 148 -12.56 7.81 12.90
CA ALA A 148 -12.22 7.53 11.51
C ALA A 148 -10.81 8.07 11.15
N ILE A 149 -10.06 7.29 10.39
CA ILE A 149 -8.69 7.65 10.02
C ILE A 149 -8.70 8.57 8.80
N TYR A 150 -8.22 9.79 8.99
CA TYR A 150 -8.07 10.79 7.92
C TYR A 150 -6.65 11.34 7.89
N HIS A 151 -6.23 11.74 6.70
CA HIS A 151 -4.92 12.34 6.46
C HIS A 151 -5.11 13.74 5.85
N PRO A 152 -5.25 14.80 6.66
CA PRO A 152 -5.41 16.16 6.16
C PRO A 152 -4.15 16.63 5.42
N THR A 153 -4.31 17.60 4.51
CA THR A 153 -3.18 18.25 3.86
C THR A 153 -2.45 19.19 4.83
N GLY A 154 -3.12 19.59 5.91
CA GLY A 154 -2.66 20.58 6.90
C GLY A 154 -2.92 22.02 6.49
N TYR A 155 -3.66 22.26 5.41
CA TYR A 155 -4.08 23.58 4.93
C TYR A 155 -5.59 23.69 5.04
N THR A 156 -6.06 24.46 6.02
CA THR A 156 -7.48 24.52 6.39
C THR A 156 -8.39 24.95 5.25
N LYS A 157 -7.94 25.88 4.38
CA LYS A 157 -8.69 26.27 3.19
C LYS A 157 -8.90 25.10 2.24
N LEU A 158 -7.85 24.31 2.00
CA LEU A 158 -7.94 23.14 1.10
C LEU A 158 -8.70 21.99 1.76
N ASP A 159 -8.42 21.68 3.02
CA ASP A 159 -9.05 20.58 3.77
C ASP A 159 -10.57 20.76 3.91
N LYS A 160 -11.05 22.02 3.95
CA LYS A 160 -12.49 22.33 3.96
C LYS A 160 -13.24 21.73 2.76
N TYR A 161 -12.61 21.73 1.58
CA TYR A 161 -13.22 21.30 0.32
C TYR A 161 -12.76 19.92 -0.12
N LEU A 162 -11.48 19.56 0.16
CA LEU A 162 -10.92 18.27 -0.19
C LEU A 162 -11.47 17.13 0.68
N ARG A 163 -11.75 17.41 1.95
CA ARG A 163 -12.20 16.44 2.95
C ARG A 163 -11.19 15.30 3.21
N TRP A 164 -9.89 15.60 3.04
CA TRP A 164 -8.74 14.75 3.39
C TRP A 164 -8.50 13.55 2.48
N PHE A 165 -7.32 13.00 2.57
CA PHE A 165 -6.99 11.69 2.01
C PHE A 165 -7.40 10.60 3.00
N THR A 166 -7.92 9.48 2.51
CA THR A 166 -8.35 8.35 3.36
C THR A 166 -7.58 7.09 3.02
N PRO A 167 -7.42 6.14 3.95
CA PRO A 167 -6.83 4.84 3.66
C PRO A 167 -7.52 4.15 2.47
N GLY A 168 -6.74 3.40 1.70
CA GLY A 168 -7.23 2.71 0.50
C GLY A 168 -7.38 3.58 -0.75
N GLN A 169 -7.02 4.87 -0.70
CA GLN A 169 -7.13 5.79 -1.84
C GLN A 169 -5.83 5.92 -2.63
N LEU A 170 -5.99 6.07 -3.96
CA LEU A 170 -4.98 6.57 -4.88
C LEU A 170 -5.32 8.03 -5.22
N ASN A 171 -4.44 8.95 -4.86
CA ASN A 171 -4.61 10.38 -5.03
C ASN A 171 -3.54 10.91 -5.99
N ILE A 172 -3.91 11.83 -6.87
CA ILE A 172 -3.01 12.40 -7.87
C ILE A 172 -2.79 13.88 -7.58
N ILE A 173 -1.54 14.33 -7.61
CA ILE A 173 -1.20 15.75 -7.68
C ILE A 173 -0.51 15.98 -9.02
N ALA A 174 -1.13 16.78 -9.88
CA ALA A 174 -0.63 17.02 -11.23
C ALA A 174 -0.34 18.49 -11.48
N ALA A 175 0.76 18.77 -12.19
CA ALA A 175 1.14 20.12 -12.57
C ALA A 175 2.00 20.13 -13.85
N ARG A 176 2.09 21.30 -14.48
CA ARG A 176 3.15 21.58 -15.47
C ARG A 176 4.50 21.67 -14.76
N PRO A 177 5.62 21.45 -15.45
CA PRO A 177 6.95 21.70 -14.92
C PRO A 177 7.04 23.11 -14.33
N SER A 178 7.81 23.27 -13.26
CA SER A 178 8.11 24.53 -12.56
C SER A 178 6.91 25.20 -11.84
N ILE A 179 5.70 24.67 -11.94
CA ILE A 179 4.53 25.20 -11.19
C ILE A 179 4.66 24.99 -9.69
N GLY A 180 5.34 23.90 -9.26
CA GLY A 180 5.56 23.64 -7.84
C GLY A 180 4.93 22.35 -7.32
N LYS A 181 4.75 21.34 -8.18
CA LYS A 181 4.23 20.01 -7.82
C LYS A 181 4.91 19.42 -6.59
N THR A 182 6.24 19.28 -6.64
CA THR A 182 7.05 18.74 -5.54
C THR A 182 6.98 19.64 -4.29
N MET A 183 6.90 20.97 -4.46
CA MET A 183 6.74 21.92 -3.35
C MET A 183 5.42 21.64 -2.59
N VAL A 184 4.30 21.51 -3.30
CA VAL A 184 3.00 21.23 -2.68
C VAL A 184 3.02 19.89 -1.96
N ALA A 185 3.51 18.83 -2.63
CA ALA A 185 3.60 17.48 -2.05
C ALA A 185 4.46 17.46 -0.78
N MET A 186 5.62 18.14 -0.78
CA MET A 186 6.50 18.23 0.40
C MET A 186 5.85 18.98 1.55
N ASN A 187 5.10 20.05 1.27
CA ASN A 187 4.39 20.78 2.30
C ASN A 187 3.28 19.95 2.94
N PHE A 188 2.50 19.18 2.15
CA PHE A 188 1.50 18.25 2.70
C PHE A 188 2.16 17.17 3.55
N LEU A 189 3.19 16.52 3.01
CA LEU A 189 3.94 15.47 3.69
C LEU A 189 4.49 15.96 5.05
N LEU A 190 5.12 17.15 5.11
CA LEU A 190 5.66 17.69 6.35
C LEU A 190 4.56 18.03 7.37
N LYS A 191 3.41 18.55 6.92
CA LYS A 191 2.26 18.76 7.80
C LYS A 191 1.69 17.46 8.35
N GLN A 192 1.71 16.40 7.56
CA GLN A 192 1.25 15.08 8.00
C GLN A 192 2.25 14.41 8.95
N THR A 193 3.57 14.62 8.79
CA THR A 193 4.55 14.17 9.79
C THR A 193 4.45 14.96 11.10
N GLU A 194 4.07 16.25 11.07
CA GLU A 194 3.73 17.03 12.27
C GLU A 194 2.53 16.42 13.02
N ALA A 195 1.60 15.76 12.31
CA ALA A 195 0.46 15.02 12.87
C ALA A 195 0.78 13.55 13.18
N ASP A 196 2.06 13.21 13.35
CA ASP A 196 2.60 11.87 13.71
C ASP A 196 2.30 10.78 12.67
N LYS A 197 2.00 11.13 11.41
CA LYS A 197 1.77 10.15 10.33
C LYS A 197 3.10 9.58 9.81
N LYS A 198 3.15 8.26 9.60
CA LYS A 198 4.31 7.55 9.05
C LYS A 198 4.26 7.54 7.53
N ILE A 199 5.26 8.15 6.91
CA ILE A 199 5.27 8.47 5.50
C ILE A 199 6.51 7.91 4.81
N ALA A 200 6.34 7.31 3.64
CA ALA A 200 7.43 7.01 2.72
C ALA A 200 7.33 7.92 1.49
N LEU A 201 8.45 8.57 1.13
CA LEU A 201 8.59 9.33 -0.10
C LEU A 201 9.54 8.62 -1.05
N PHE A 202 9.02 8.16 -2.18
CA PHE A 202 9.79 7.65 -3.31
C PHE A 202 10.07 8.80 -4.26
N SER A 203 11.32 9.23 -4.31
CA SER A 203 11.79 10.29 -5.21
C SER A 203 12.52 9.65 -6.38
N LEU A 204 11.87 9.60 -7.54
CA LEU A 204 12.43 9.01 -8.75
C LEU A 204 13.21 10.04 -9.60
N GLU A 205 13.00 11.33 -9.35
CA GLU A 205 13.61 12.43 -10.08
C GLU A 205 14.77 13.08 -9.33
N MET A 206 14.68 13.11 -8.01
CA MET A 206 15.61 13.86 -7.16
C MET A 206 16.29 12.95 -6.14
N THR A 207 17.55 13.27 -5.83
CA THR A 207 18.30 12.59 -4.78
C THR A 207 17.76 12.93 -3.38
N ASN A 208 18.01 12.03 -2.41
CA ASN A 208 17.66 12.28 -1.01
C ASN A 208 18.32 13.58 -0.49
N LYS A 209 19.51 13.92 -0.97
CA LYS A 209 20.18 15.19 -0.62
C LYS A 209 19.39 16.40 -1.09
N GLU A 210 18.94 16.43 -2.35
CA GLU A 210 18.15 17.54 -2.90
C GLU A 210 16.79 17.69 -2.20
N ILE A 211 16.12 16.58 -1.89
CA ILE A 211 14.89 16.58 -1.08
C ILE A 211 15.16 17.18 0.31
N SER A 212 16.23 16.72 0.98
CA SER A 212 16.59 17.23 2.31
C SER A 212 16.93 18.73 2.31
N GLN A 213 17.60 19.22 1.28
CA GLN A 213 17.86 20.64 1.09
C GLN A 213 16.55 21.46 0.97
N ARG A 214 15.56 20.95 0.23
CA ARG A 214 14.25 21.59 0.11
C ARG A 214 13.47 21.58 1.42
N ILE A 215 13.55 20.49 2.20
CA ILE A 215 12.96 20.40 3.54
C ILE A 215 13.58 21.44 4.47
N LEU A 216 14.91 21.57 4.44
CA LEU A 216 15.61 22.58 5.23
C LEU A 216 15.27 24.00 4.77
N ALA A 217 15.21 24.27 3.46
CA ALA A 217 14.82 25.56 2.90
C ALA A 217 13.43 25.98 3.39
N ARG A 218 12.48 25.05 3.34
CA ARG A 218 11.09 25.28 3.81
C ARG A 218 11.05 25.65 5.29
N ASN A 219 11.82 24.98 6.14
CA ASN A 219 11.74 25.14 7.59
C ASN A 219 12.64 26.28 8.12
N SER A 220 13.74 26.59 7.45
CA SER A 220 14.64 27.70 7.79
C SER A 220 14.23 29.02 7.12
N GLY A 221 13.38 28.97 6.08
CA GLY A 221 13.04 30.10 5.22
C GLY A 221 14.20 30.56 4.34
N MET A 222 15.27 29.78 4.22
CA MET A 222 16.37 30.08 3.29
C MET A 222 15.97 29.67 1.86
N PRO A 223 16.36 30.45 0.84
CA PRO A 223 16.22 30.04 -0.56
C PRO A 223 17.00 28.76 -0.86
N VAL A 224 16.41 27.87 -1.69
CA VAL A 224 17.03 26.57 -2.05
C VAL A 224 18.38 26.75 -2.74
N ASP A 225 18.55 27.79 -3.57
CA ASP A 225 19.81 28.09 -4.28
C ASP A 225 20.97 28.46 -3.33
N GLN A 226 20.65 28.86 -2.10
CA GLN A 226 21.64 29.17 -1.06
C GLN A 226 22.10 27.92 -0.28
N MET A 227 21.35 26.82 -0.35
CA MET A 227 21.69 25.58 0.36
C MET A 227 22.98 24.91 -0.12
N ASN A 228 23.51 25.31 -1.28
CA ASN A 228 24.76 24.82 -1.86
C ASN A 228 25.93 25.82 -1.68
N LYS A 229 25.71 26.94 -0.95
CA LYS A 229 26.71 27.96 -0.73
C LYS A 229 27.16 27.96 0.73
N THR A 230 28.33 28.54 1.01
CA THR A 230 28.78 28.77 2.39
C THR A 230 27.80 29.70 3.08
N ALA A 231 27.21 29.24 4.17
CA ALA A 231 26.21 29.99 4.92
C ALA A 231 26.88 30.99 5.86
N THR A 232 26.24 32.15 6.06
CA THR A 232 26.62 33.12 7.11
C THR A 232 26.28 32.56 8.50
N PRO A 233 26.88 33.06 9.59
CA PRO A 233 26.53 32.64 10.95
C PRO A 233 25.04 32.73 11.25
N GLU A 234 24.36 33.78 10.80
CA GLU A 234 22.93 33.99 10.97
C GLU A 234 22.11 32.93 10.20
N GLN A 235 22.53 32.59 8.97
CA GLN A 235 21.91 31.56 8.19
C GLN A 235 22.07 30.17 8.85
N LEU A 236 23.26 29.87 9.41
CA LEU A 236 23.51 28.64 10.15
C LEU A 236 22.63 28.52 11.39
N GLU A 237 22.43 29.60 12.14
CA GLU A 237 21.53 29.61 13.30
C GLU A 237 20.09 29.27 12.90
N ARG A 238 19.59 29.84 11.79
CA ARG A 238 18.26 29.54 11.25
C ARG A 238 18.15 28.08 10.83
N VAL A 239 19.17 27.51 10.16
CA VAL A 239 19.22 26.11 9.77
C VAL A 239 19.25 25.19 11.00
N ASN A 240 20.07 25.49 12.00
CA ASN A 240 20.14 24.71 13.24
C ASN A 240 18.80 24.71 13.98
N THR A 241 18.14 25.87 14.06
CA THR A 241 16.79 25.96 14.65
C THR A 241 15.78 25.12 13.88
N ALA A 242 15.85 25.12 12.54
CA ALA A 242 15.01 24.29 11.70
C ALA A 242 15.28 22.79 11.90
N MET A 243 16.55 22.37 12.01
CA MET A 243 16.93 20.99 12.26
C MET A 243 16.38 20.46 13.58
N ILE A 244 16.49 21.24 14.66
CA ILE A 244 15.94 20.86 15.98
C ILE A 244 14.42 20.62 15.88
N LYS A 245 13.69 21.50 15.19
CA LYS A 245 12.24 21.33 14.99
C LYS A 245 11.90 20.09 14.13
N LEU A 246 12.72 19.81 13.15
CA LEU A 246 12.52 18.68 12.24
C LEU A 246 12.83 17.32 12.86
N GLU A 247 13.70 17.25 13.86
CA GLU A 247 14.18 15.99 14.45
C GLU A 247 13.02 15.05 14.85
N ALA A 248 12.01 15.59 15.53
CA ALA A 248 10.84 14.82 15.94
C ALA A 248 9.96 14.38 14.76
N GLN A 249 9.89 15.17 13.70
CA GLN A 249 9.06 14.91 12.52
C GLN A 249 9.72 13.89 11.58
N LEU A 250 11.05 14.02 11.39
CA LEU A 250 11.80 13.20 10.44
C LEU A 250 11.88 11.71 10.84
N LYS A 251 11.68 11.37 12.12
CA LYS A 251 11.57 9.95 12.56
C LYS A 251 10.44 9.19 11.85
N ASN A 252 9.39 9.91 11.41
CA ASN A 252 8.23 9.37 10.73
C ASN A 252 8.31 9.47 9.20
N LEU A 253 9.43 9.96 8.65
CA LEU A 253 9.65 10.14 7.23
C LEU A 253 10.77 9.22 6.74
N THR A 254 10.45 8.36 5.78
CA THR A 254 11.43 7.52 5.06
C THR A 254 11.59 8.05 3.64
N LEU A 255 12.82 8.43 3.26
CA LEU A 255 13.16 8.88 1.89
C LEU A 255 13.81 7.74 1.11
N ILE A 256 13.37 7.51 -0.12
CA ILE A 256 13.87 6.46 -1.01
C ILE A 256 14.11 7.06 -2.40
N ASP A 257 15.36 7.03 -2.89
CA ASP A 257 15.77 7.52 -4.21
C ASP A 257 16.49 6.45 -5.06
N SER A 258 16.48 5.20 -4.61
CA SER A 258 17.25 4.09 -5.19
C SER A 258 16.40 2.99 -5.84
N VAL A 259 15.10 3.23 -6.05
CA VAL A 259 14.19 2.28 -6.69
C VAL A 259 13.50 2.94 -7.88
N TYR A 260 13.45 2.25 -9.02
CA TYR A 260 13.03 2.84 -10.30
C TYR A 260 11.94 2.04 -11.01
N THR A 261 11.62 0.83 -10.55
CA THR A 261 10.59 -0.03 -11.18
C THR A 261 9.38 -0.22 -10.27
N LEU A 262 8.21 -0.40 -10.85
CA LEU A 262 6.98 -0.66 -10.11
C LEU A 262 7.09 -1.87 -9.17
N PRO A 263 7.67 -3.03 -9.57
CA PRO A 263 7.88 -4.15 -8.67
C PRO A 263 8.78 -3.82 -7.47
N GLN A 264 9.84 -3.02 -7.66
CA GLN A 264 10.71 -2.59 -6.56
C GLN A 264 9.97 -1.70 -5.58
N ILE A 265 9.20 -0.71 -6.09
CA ILE A 265 8.41 0.20 -5.27
C ILE A 265 7.35 -0.56 -4.48
N THR A 266 6.56 -1.42 -5.12
CA THR A 266 5.51 -2.19 -4.44
C THR A 266 6.08 -3.10 -3.36
N ARG A 267 7.21 -3.76 -3.62
CA ARG A 267 7.92 -4.57 -2.62
C ARG A 267 8.41 -3.74 -1.44
N MET A 268 9.01 -2.57 -1.71
CA MET A 268 9.50 -1.68 -0.66
C MET A 268 8.36 -1.12 0.20
N ILE A 269 7.23 -0.72 -0.41
CA ILE A 269 6.04 -0.28 0.33
C ILE A 269 5.54 -1.39 1.27
N LYS A 270 5.38 -2.62 0.76
CA LYS A 270 4.97 -3.77 1.58
C LYS A 270 5.94 -4.03 2.73
N TYR A 271 7.25 -3.98 2.47
CA TYR A 271 8.29 -4.16 3.49
C TYR A 271 8.22 -3.09 4.58
N LEU A 272 8.15 -1.81 4.19
CA LEU A 272 8.07 -0.70 5.13
C LEU A 272 6.76 -0.71 5.92
N HIS A 273 5.63 -1.03 5.29
CA HIS A 273 4.35 -1.15 5.96
C HIS A 273 4.38 -2.26 7.02
N LYS A 274 4.92 -3.44 6.69
CA LYS A 274 5.08 -4.54 7.65
C LYS A 274 6.01 -4.17 8.82
N LYS A 275 7.06 -3.37 8.57
CA LYS A 275 8.05 -2.97 9.56
C LYS A 275 7.55 -1.86 10.50
N SER A 276 6.82 -0.87 9.97
CA SER A 276 6.54 0.38 10.67
C SER A 276 5.12 0.93 10.49
N TRP A 277 4.19 0.18 9.87
CA TRP A 277 2.81 0.63 9.62
C TRP A 277 2.76 2.00 8.94
N LEU A 278 2.93 2.03 7.63
CA LEU A 278 2.81 3.26 6.85
C LEU A 278 1.36 3.75 6.83
N ASP A 279 1.17 5.06 6.98
CA ASP A 279 -0.10 5.75 6.75
C ASP A 279 -0.21 6.26 5.31
N LEU A 280 0.87 6.86 4.80
CA LEU A 280 0.88 7.48 3.47
C LEU A 280 2.16 7.13 2.70
N VAL A 281 2.01 7.10 1.39
CA VAL A 281 3.12 6.93 0.45
C VAL A 281 3.04 8.02 -0.61
N TYR A 282 4.12 8.75 -0.79
CA TYR A 282 4.31 9.71 -1.87
C TYR A 282 5.25 9.15 -2.93
N ILE A 283 4.90 9.29 -4.22
CA ILE A 283 5.72 8.84 -5.35
C ILE A 283 5.89 10.01 -6.31
N ASP A 284 7.11 10.53 -6.45
CA ASP A 284 7.46 11.61 -7.36
C ASP A 284 8.39 11.07 -8.45
N TYR A 285 7.99 10.85 -9.68
CA TYR A 285 6.72 11.05 -10.32
C TYR A 285 6.44 9.94 -11.36
N LEU A 286 5.18 9.80 -11.79
CA LEU A 286 4.67 8.71 -12.63
C LEU A 286 5.42 8.51 -13.96
N GLN A 287 5.87 9.58 -14.62
CA GLN A 287 6.42 9.49 -15.96
C GLN A 287 7.88 9.02 -16.04
N ILE A 288 8.58 8.85 -14.90
CA ILE A 288 9.95 8.34 -14.83
C ILE A 288 9.97 6.79 -14.79
N PHE A 289 8.84 6.14 -14.50
CA PHE A 289 8.81 4.69 -14.62
C PHE A 289 9.33 4.26 -16.00
N ASP A 290 10.30 3.33 -16.02
CA ASP A 290 10.90 2.80 -17.26
C ASP A 290 9.82 2.03 -18.04
N ILE A 291 9.11 2.77 -18.90
CA ILE A 291 8.02 2.25 -19.72
C ILE A 291 8.62 1.73 -21.01
N LYS A 292 8.82 0.41 -21.09
CA LYS A 292 9.25 -0.30 -22.29
C LYS A 292 8.02 -0.64 -23.14
N GLY A 293 7.93 -0.06 -24.33
CA GLY A 293 6.93 -0.44 -25.34
C GLY A 293 6.19 0.73 -25.98
N ASP A 294 5.55 0.44 -27.11
CA ASP A 294 4.87 1.42 -27.97
C ASP A 294 3.53 1.94 -27.39
N ASN A 295 3.03 1.33 -26.28
CA ASN A 295 1.72 1.67 -25.73
C ASN A 295 1.83 2.19 -24.29
N ARG A 296 2.34 3.40 -24.14
CA ARG A 296 2.53 4.10 -22.88
C ARG A 296 1.26 4.19 -22.04
N ASN A 297 0.10 4.34 -22.66
CA ASN A 297 -1.19 4.44 -21.96
C ASN A 297 -1.54 3.14 -21.21
N LEU A 298 -1.24 1.97 -21.78
CA LEU A 298 -1.47 0.68 -21.13
C LEU A 298 -0.56 0.50 -19.94
N GLU A 299 0.70 0.90 -20.03
CA GLU A 299 1.66 0.77 -18.93
C GLU A 299 1.30 1.71 -17.76
N ILE A 300 0.92 2.95 -18.05
CA ILE A 300 0.42 3.88 -17.02
C ILE A 300 -0.82 3.31 -16.34
N GLY A 301 -1.75 2.72 -17.10
CA GLY A 301 -2.91 2.05 -16.54
C GLY A 301 -2.57 0.83 -15.65
N LYS A 302 -1.52 0.08 -15.97
CA LYS A 302 -1.02 -0.98 -15.08
C LYS A 302 -0.46 -0.40 -13.78
N ILE A 303 0.31 0.69 -13.87
CA ILE A 303 0.91 1.34 -12.70
C ILE A 303 -0.19 1.85 -11.77
N THR A 304 -1.14 2.64 -12.28
CA THR A 304 -2.20 3.24 -11.46
C THR A 304 -3.10 2.18 -10.84
N ARG A 305 -3.46 1.15 -11.60
CA ARG A 305 -4.27 0.02 -11.12
C ARG A 305 -3.55 -0.79 -10.05
N THR A 306 -2.25 -1.03 -10.22
CA THR A 306 -1.42 -1.74 -9.24
C THR A 306 -1.29 -0.93 -7.95
N LEU A 307 -1.02 0.38 -8.04
CA LEU A 307 -0.93 1.26 -6.88
C LEU A 307 -2.28 1.42 -6.16
N LYS A 308 -3.39 1.53 -6.91
CA LYS A 308 -4.74 1.56 -6.33
C LYS A 308 -5.06 0.29 -5.57
N LYS A 309 -4.74 -0.88 -6.15
CA LYS A 309 -4.90 -2.15 -5.47
C LYS A 309 -4.05 -2.21 -4.19
N LEU A 310 -2.78 -1.83 -4.28
CA LEU A 310 -1.85 -1.82 -3.14
C LEU A 310 -2.34 -0.90 -2.01
N ALA A 311 -2.85 0.31 -2.35
CA ALA A 311 -3.43 1.23 -1.38
C ALA A 311 -4.58 0.57 -0.62
N LYS A 312 -5.50 -0.10 -1.35
CA LYS A 312 -6.65 -0.80 -0.78
C LYS A 312 -6.24 -1.99 0.07
N ASP A 313 -5.28 -2.80 -0.40
CA ASP A 313 -4.84 -4.01 0.29
C ASP A 313 -4.12 -3.72 1.62
N LEU A 314 -3.33 -2.63 1.65
CA LEU A 314 -2.58 -2.21 2.83
C LEU A 314 -3.29 -1.15 3.68
N GLN A 315 -4.47 -0.68 3.27
CA GLN A 315 -5.21 0.40 3.93
C GLN A 315 -4.33 1.64 4.16
N ILE A 316 -3.57 2.05 3.13
CA ILE A 316 -2.74 3.26 3.12
C ILE A 316 -3.24 4.25 2.07
N SER A 317 -2.91 5.54 2.22
CA SER A 317 -3.13 6.53 1.16
C SER A 317 -1.90 6.63 0.27
N ILE A 318 -2.05 6.45 -1.04
CA ILE A 318 -0.97 6.69 -2.00
C ILE A 318 -1.21 8.01 -2.72
N ILE A 319 -0.21 8.89 -2.69
CA ILE A 319 -0.17 10.17 -3.40
C ILE A 319 0.85 10.06 -4.53
N LEU A 320 0.36 10.03 -5.76
CA LEU A 320 1.18 9.90 -6.95
C LEU A 320 1.28 11.25 -7.65
N LEU A 321 2.49 11.71 -7.87
CA LEU A 321 2.73 12.97 -8.58
C LEU A 321 2.78 12.72 -10.10
N SER A 322 2.15 13.60 -10.88
CA SER A 322 2.04 13.47 -12.34
C SER A 322 2.32 14.80 -13.04
N GLN A 323 2.83 14.71 -14.25
CA GLN A 323 3.05 15.89 -15.09
C GLN A 323 1.89 16.08 -16.07
N LEU A 324 1.44 17.34 -16.24
CA LEU A 324 0.42 17.71 -17.23
C LEU A 324 1.00 17.85 -18.63
N ASN A 325 0.16 17.63 -19.65
CA ASN A 325 0.52 17.76 -21.05
C ASN A 325 0.83 19.22 -21.43
N ARG A 326 1.68 19.42 -22.45
CA ARG A 326 2.04 20.75 -22.98
C ARG A 326 0.88 21.44 -23.71
N SER A 327 -0.13 20.72 -24.14
CA SER A 327 -1.32 21.28 -24.80
C SER A 327 -2.05 22.35 -23.97
N LEU A 328 -1.87 22.36 -22.63
CA LEU A 328 -2.39 23.40 -21.76
C LEU A 328 -1.86 24.80 -22.13
N GLU A 329 -0.58 24.91 -22.51
CA GLU A 329 0.09 26.20 -22.81
C GLU A 329 -0.41 26.85 -24.10
N THR A 330 -1.01 26.09 -25.01
CA THR A 330 -1.53 26.56 -26.31
C THR A 330 -2.98 26.97 -26.26
N ARG A 331 -3.69 26.75 -25.15
CA ARG A 331 -5.07 27.16 -24.94
C ARG A 331 -5.16 28.57 -24.39
N GLY A 332 -6.20 29.32 -24.79
CA GLY A 332 -6.51 30.62 -24.22
C GLY A 332 -6.98 30.54 -22.74
N ASP A 333 -7.53 29.38 -22.34
CA ASP A 333 -7.92 29.04 -20.97
C ASP A 333 -6.83 28.13 -20.36
N GLN A 334 -6.06 28.67 -19.43
CA GLN A 334 -4.93 27.99 -18.80
C GLN A 334 -5.33 27.15 -17.57
N ASP A 335 -6.62 27.10 -17.22
CA ASP A 335 -7.09 26.24 -16.14
C ASP A 335 -6.95 24.77 -16.49
N PRO A 336 -6.28 23.96 -15.66
CA PRO A 336 -6.04 22.57 -15.96
C PRO A 336 -7.33 21.74 -15.90
N LYS A 337 -7.53 20.85 -16.89
CA LYS A 337 -8.66 19.91 -17.01
C LYS A 337 -8.17 18.47 -16.91
N LEU A 338 -9.05 17.53 -16.56
CA LEU A 338 -8.69 16.11 -16.50
C LEU A 338 -8.06 15.57 -17.78
N SER A 339 -8.52 16.08 -18.95
CA SER A 339 -7.93 15.77 -20.26
C SER A 339 -6.46 16.20 -20.43
N ASP A 340 -5.95 17.07 -19.57
CA ASP A 340 -4.55 17.52 -19.60
C ASP A 340 -3.61 16.57 -18.85
N LEU A 341 -4.15 15.62 -18.11
CA LEU A 341 -3.34 14.51 -17.62
C LEU A 341 -2.81 13.75 -18.82
N ARG A 342 -1.51 13.66 -18.94
CA ARG A 342 -0.85 12.89 -19.99
C ARG A 342 -1.25 11.43 -19.83
N ASP A 343 -1.76 10.82 -20.90
CA ASP A 343 -2.23 9.43 -20.89
C ASP A 343 -3.47 9.19 -19.99
N SER A 344 -4.42 10.12 -20.01
CA SER A 344 -5.41 10.47 -18.97
C SER A 344 -6.48 9.44 -18.62
N GLY A 345 -6.90 8.59 -19.55
CA GLY A 345 -8.08 7.73 -19.31
C GLY A 345 -7.94 6.78 -18.14
N SER A 346 -6.78 6.13 -18.01
CA SER A 346 -6.52 5.17 -16.92
C SER A 346 -6.30 5.88 -15.56
N ILE A 347 -5.56 7.00 -15.56
CA ILE A 347 -5.32 7.78 -14.33
C ILE A 347 -6.65 8.32 -13.81
N GLU A 348 -7.49 8.85 -14.71
CA GLU A 348 -8.80 9.36 -14.34
C GLU A 348 -9.70 8.27 -13.75
N GLN A 349 -9.68 7.06 -14.31
CA GLN A 349 -10.51 5.96 -13.81
C GLN A 349 -10.07 5.46 -12.43
N ASP A 350 -8.78 5.26 -12.23
CA ASP A 350 -8.22 4.61 -11.04
C ASP A 350 -8.09 5.55 -9.82
N ALA A 351 -7.85 6.85 -10.06
CA ALA A 351 -7.69 7.83 -8.99
C ALA A 351 -9.00 8.12 -8.26
N ASP A 352 -8.93 8.30 -6.94
CA ASP A 352 -10.05 8.74 -6.10
C ASP A 352 -10.14 10.27 -6.04
N ILE A 353 -8.98 10.92 -5.93
CA ILE A 353 -8.84 12.38 -5.90
C ILE A 353 -7.83 12.79 -6.96
N VAL A 354 -8.10 13.87 -7.67
CA VAL A 354 -7.15 14.51 -8.59
C VAL A 354 -7.08 16.00 -8.27
N LEU A 355 -5.92 16.41 -7.78
CA LEU A 355 -5.55 17.80 -7.58
C LEU A 355 -4.69 18.25 -8.75
N MET A 356 -5.03 19.35 -9.36
CA MET A 356 -4.25 19.99 -10.41
C MET A 356 -3.76 21.35 -9.92
N LEU A 357 -2.51 21.66 -10.20
CA LEU A 357 -1.91 22.90 -9.75
C LEU A 357 -1.72 23.87 -10.92
N GLY A 358 -2.09 25.11 -10.69
CA GLY A 358 -1.82 26.24 -11.57
C GLY A 358 -1.15 27.37 -10.80
N ARG A 359 -0.31 28.13 -11.49
CA ARG A 359 0.34 29.33 -10.95
C ARG A 359 0.70 30.25 -12.10
N ASP A 360 0.31 31.49 -12.00
CA ASP A 360 0.79 32.52 -12.92
C ASP A 360 2.19 32.93 -12.49
N LEU A 361 3.18 32.61 -13.32
CA LEU A 361 4.59 32.86 -12.98
C LEU A 361 5.00 34.31 -13.25
N GLU A 362 4.22 35.04 -14.02
CA GLU A 362 4.52 36.42 -14.45
C GLU A 362 3.82 37.45 -13.55
N TYR A 363 2.52 37.27 -13.32
CA TYR A 363 1.70 38.28 -12.62
C TYR A 363 1.43 37.95 -11.16
N GLU A 364 1.26 36.66 -10.82
CA GLU A 364 0.95 36.19 -9.47
C GLU A 364 1.82 35.02 -9.02
N PRO A 365 3.16 35.19 -8.98
CA PRO A 365 4.09 34.09 -8.71
C PRO A 365 3.99 33.51 -7.27
N GLU A 366 3.36 34.23 -6.36
CA GLU A 366 3.15 33.80 -4.96
C GLU A 366 1.76 33.20 -4.71
N THR A 367 0.91 33.11 -5.74
CA THR A 367 -0.43 32.50 -5.65
C THR A 367 -0.42 31.11 -6.29
N MET A 368 -0.67 30.07 -5.48
CA MET A 368 -0.84 28.70 -5.95
C MET A 368 -2.33 28.36 -6.02
N LYS A 369 -2.84 28.16 -7.24
CA LYS A 369 -4.20 27.64 -7.44
C LYS A 369 -4.19 26.12 -7.38
N VAL A 370 -5.06 25.56 -6.55
CA VAL A 370 -5.27 24.13 -6.40
C VAL A 370 -6.67 23.79 -6.88
N PHE A 371 -6.75 23.13 -8.02
CA PHE A 371 -8.01 22.69 -8.62
C PHE A 371 -8.32 21.26 -8.21
N ILE A 372 -9.42 21.04 -7.50
CA ILE A 372 -9.95 19.70 -7.20
C ILE A 372 -10.76 19.28 -8.41
N ARG A 373 -10.15 18.56 -9.37
CA ARG A 373 -10.77 18.17 -10.64
C ARG A 373 -11.44 16.80 -10.59
N LYS A 374 -11.12 15.99 -9.60
CA LYS A 374 -11.84 14.77 -9.24
C LYS A 374 -11.84 14.61 -7.73
N ASN A 375 -12.99 14.25 -7.18
CA ASN A 375 -13.15 13.77 -5.82
C ASN A 375 -14.35 12.82 -5.80
N ARG A 376 -14.12 11.53 -5.55
CA ARG A 376 -15.19 10.52 -5.61
C ARG A 376 -16.30 10.76 -4.57
N ASN A 377 -15.96 11.41 -3.47
CA ASN A 377 -16.88 11.54 -2.34
C ASN A 377 -17.48 12.95 -2.19
N TRP A 378 -16.93 13.95 -2.92
CA TRP A 378 -17.27 15.37 -2.70
C TRP A 378 -17.27 16.18 -4.00
N SER A 379 -17.75 17.43 -3.88
CA SER A 379 -17.82 18.38 -5.01
C SER A 379 -16.43 18.85 -5.46
N LEU A 380 -16.39 19.35 -6.70
CA LEU A 380 -15.21 19.96 -7.29
C LEU A 380 -15.09 21.41 -6.84
N TRP A 381 -13.86 21.85 -6.55
CA TRP A 381 -13.57 23.20 -6.05
C TRP A 381 -12.23 23.71 -6.57
N GLU A 382 -12.04 25.00 -6.39
CA GLU A 382 -10.78 25.69 -6.61
C GLU A 382 -10.39 26.43 -5.32
N VAL A 383 -9.11 26.34 -4.92
CA VAL A 383 -8.58 26.93 -3.70
C VAL A 383 -7.28 27.63 -3.99
N GLU A 384 -7.14 28.86 -3.53
CA GLU A 384 -5.89 29.61 -3.61
C GLU A 384 -5.12 29.53 -2.29
N LEU A 385 -3.83 29.19 -2.42
CA LEU A 385 -2.86 29.15 -1.32
C LEU A 385 -1.74 30.13 -1.61
N VAL A 386 -1.24 30.80 -0.58
CA VAL A 386 -0.05 31.66 -0.71
C VAL A 386 1.18 30.77 -0.78
N CYS A 387 2.14 31.08 -1.65
CA CYS A 387 3.38 30.32 -1.74
C CYS A 387 4.61 31.24 -1.82
N LYS A 388 5.73 30.74 -1.27
CA LYS A 388 7.06 31.34 -1.40
C LYS A 388 7.99 30.32 -2.05
N PRO A 389 8.05 30.28 -3.39
CA PRO A 389 8.75 29.23 -4.13
C PRO A 389 10.24 29.14 -3.80
N ALA A 390 10.92 30.28 -3.63
CA ALA A 390 12.34 30.31 -3.32
C ALA A 390 12.69 29.51 -2.05
N SER A 391 11.85 29.56 -1.03
CA SER A 391 12.00 28.82 0.23
C SER A 391 11.08 27.63 0.37
N MET A 392 10.43 27.17 -0.72
CA MET A 392 9.56 25.99 -0.73
C MET A 392 8.37 26.04 0.26
N GLN A 393 7.90 27.23 0.63
CA GLN A 393 6.84 27.40 1.63
C GLN A 393 5.47 27.58 0.98
N ILE A 394 4.44 27.04 1.64
CA ILE A 394 3.03 27.30 1.34
C ILE A 394 2.34 27.75 2.62
N GLY A 395 1.43 28.74 2.50
CA GLY A 395 0.54 29.24 3.54
C GLY A 395 -0.93 29.06 3.19
N ASN A 396 -1.81 29.26 4.17
CA ASN A 396 -3.27 29.27 3.97
C ASN A 396 -3.74 30.54 3.26
#